data_7dc1a3b8f37284763b75e5caa042a200
#
_entry.id   7dc1a3b8f37284763b75e5caa042a200
#
_cell.length_a   1.000
_cell.length_b   1.000
_cell.length_c   1.000
_cell.angle_alpha   90.00
_cell.angle_beta   90.00
_cell.angle_gamma   90.00
#
_symmetry.space_group_name_H-M   'P 1'
#
loop_
_entity.id
_entity.type
_entity.pdbx_description
1 polymer ?
#
loop_
_entity_poly.entity_id
_entity_poly.type
_entity_poly.pdbx_seq_one_letter_code
_entity_poly.pdbx_strand_id
1 'polypeptide(L)'
;MVRISIPTLPKAPLVPPSGLSVLPIPQAAAHLASFLEKGKGKTVMLTGAGVSVDSGIRAYRGEKGTYSNPNYKPILFHELVEDSDRGDMFRRRYWARSFLGYPPVRDAQPNPTHIYIAALQHLGLAPKLITQNVDNLHRKAYSLLSPSYKESNILELHGTLAKVHCLKHRHEQKRDSYQEEIARMNPVWDEEAKEAERTGRRPRTNPDGDVELHGVDYRSFSVPPCRICEQEKVDPSMVKPNVVFFGETITPRVRDESLNLIAEASSLLILGTSLATYSAFRLVKSAIELNKPVLMITTGPTRADPFVEKGMEKMDRVAGDVLGKYLDEAVKTSTGQEVEDVKRYLHTGVVKRPPEVEGPRAEG
;
A
#
# COMPACT_ATOMS: atom_id res chain seq x y z
N MET A 1 8.68 -18.73 20.91
CA MET A 1 8.02 -17.39 20.85
C MET A 1 8.66 -16.64 19.70
N VAL A 2 7.97 -16.53 18.56
CA VAL A 2 8.49 -15.76 17.41
C VAL A 2 8.42 -14.28 17.80
N ARG A 3 9.57 -13.65 17.98
CA ARG A 3 9.66 -12.22 18.29
C ARG A 3 9.32 -11.46 17.01
N ILE A 4 8.10 -10.95 16.92
CA ILE A 4 7.66 -10.16 15.77
C ILE A 4 8.16 -8.75 15.99
N SER A 5 9.19 -8.39 15.24
CA SER A 5 9.73 -7.03 15.20
C SER A 5 9.40 -6.38 13.86
N ILE A 6 9.29 -5.05 13.85
CA ILE A 6 9.26 -4.29 12.60
C ILE A 6 10.54 -4.66 11.82
N PRO A 7 10.44 -5.14 10.56
CA PRO A 7 11.63 -5.56 9.82
C PRO A 7 12.61 -4.38 9.67
N THR A 8 13.86 -4.57 10.04
CA THR A 8 14.93 -3.58 9.80
C THR A 8 15.45 -3.71 8.39
N LEU A 9 15.80 -2.60 7.76
CA LEU A 9 16.53 -2.61 6.49
C LEU A 9 18.02 -2.86 6.75
N PRO A 10 18.73 -3.48 5.82
CA PRO A 10 20.18 -3.48 5.83
C PRO A 10 20.68 -2.03 5.89
N LYS A 11 21.81 -1.81 6.56
CA LYS A 11 22.49 -0.51 6.46
C LYS A 11 22.82 -0.28 4.99
N ALA A 12 22.56 0.93 4.47
CA ALA A 12 22.94 1.27 3.11
C ALA A 12 24.44 0.98 2.91
N PRO A 13 24.84 0.36 1.79
CA PRO A 13 26.24 0.24 1.47
C PRO A 13 26.88 1.63 1.39
N LEU A 14 28.05 1.81 1.98
CA LEU A 14 28.83 3.07 1.95
C LEU A 14 29.41 3.37 0.54
N VAL A 15 28.98 2.63 -0.47
CA VAL A 15 29.41 2.82 -1.85
C VAL A 15 28.60 3.96 -2.47
N PRO A 16 29.23 5.00 -3.02
CA PRO A 16 28.54 6.07 -3.69
C PRO A 16 27.64 5.54 -4.82
N PRO A 17 26.44 6.09 -5.00
CA PRO A 17 25.59 5.74 -6.13
C PRO A 17 26.33 5.99 -7.46
N SER A 18 26.33 5.03 -8.36
CA SER A 18 26.99 5.13 -9.67
C SER A 18 26.20 4.42 -10.76
N GLY A 19 26.54 4.72 -12.02
CA GLY A 19 25.93 4.04 -13.16
C GLY A 19 24.41 4.21 -13.23
N LEU A 20 23.69 3.10 -13.35
CA LEU A 20 22.23 3.08 -13.51
C LEU A 20 21.47 3.79 -12.37
N SER A 21 22.00 3.73 -11.14
CA SER A 21 21.33 4.30 -9.97
C SER A 21 21.20 5.83 -10.03
N VAL A 22 22.04 6.53 -10.77
CA VAL A 22 22.08 8.01 -10.85
C VAL A 22 21.75 8.57 -12.22
N LEU A 23 21.22 7.76 -13.14
CA LEU A 23 20.85 8.23 -14.48
C LEU A 23 19.94 9.45 -14.42
N PRO A 24 20.16 10.47 -15.26
CA PRO A 24 19.18 11.54 -15.48
C PRO A 24 17.82 10.98 -15.92
N ILE A 25 16.72 11.67 -15.53
CA ILE A 25 15.36 11.18 -15.80
C ILE A 25 15.10 10.79 -17.25
N PRO A 26 15.54 11.55 -18.30
CA PRO A 26 15.34 11.11 -19.68
C PRO A 26 16.05 9.78 -20.01
N GLN A 27 17.26 9.57 -19.49
CA GLN A 27 18.00 8.32 -19.72
C GLN A 27 17.38 7.16 -18.91
N ALA A 28 16.90 7.42 -17.69
CA ALA A 28 16.18 6.45 -16.87
C ALA A 28 14.88 6.02 -17.57
N ALA A 29 14.14 6.96 -18.19
CA ALA A 29 12.93 6.69 -18.97
C ALA A 29 13.25 5.84 -20.24
N ALA A 30 14.33 6.15 -20.96
CA ALA A 30 14.75 5.36 -22.10
C ALA A 30 15.17 3.93 -21.70
N HIS A 31 15.83 3.77 -20.55
CA HIS A 31 16.15 2.45 -20.02
C HIS A 31 14.89 1.66 -19.62
N LEU A 32 13.91 2.30 -18.97
CA LEU A 32 12.60 1.71 -18.67
C LEU A 32 11.88 1.27 -19.96
N ALA A 33 11.91 2.09 -21.02
CA ALA A 33 11.34 1.74 -22.33
C ALA A 33 11.92 0.42 -22.85
N SER A 34 13.27 0.30 -22.90
CA SER A 34 13.95 -0.92 -23.31
C SER A 34 13.62 -2.13 -22.42
N PHE A 35 13.48 -1.90 -21.10
CA PHE A 35 13.09 -2.96 -20.15
C PHE A 35 11.68 -3.48 -20.43
N LEU A 36 10.71 -2.59 -20.64
CA LEU A 36 9.32 -2.95 -20.92
C LEU A 36 9.17 -3.63 -22.31
N GLU A 37 9.89 -3.15 -23.32
CA GLU A 37 9.91 -3.77 -24.64
C GLU A 37 10.42 -5.21 -24.59
N LYS A 38 11.52 -5.47 -23.88
CA LYS A 38 12.04 -6.83 -23.65
C LYS A 38 11.05 -7.69 -22.87
N GLY A 39 10.21 -7.09 -22.04
CA GLY A 39 9.14 -7.74 -21.28
C GLY A 39 7.98 -8.25 -22.15
N LYS A 40 7.83 -7.76 -23.38
CA LYS A 40 6.82 -8.20 -24.38
C LYS A 40 5.40 -8.29 -23.82
N GLY A 41 4.98 -7.29 -23.03
CA GLY A 41 3.66 -7.27 -22.41
C GLY A 41 3.44 -8.29 -21.28
N LYS A 42 4.49 -8.94 -20.78
CA LYS A 42 4.44 -9.89 -19.67
C LYS A 42 5.24 -9.41 -18.44
N THR A 43 5.49 -8.11 -18.35
CA THR A 43 6.09 -7.50 -17.15
C THR A 43 5.04 -7.48 -16.03
N VAL A 44 5.43 -7.95 -14.83
CA VAL A 44 4.64 -7.80 -13.61
C VAL A 44 5.19 -6.62 -12.83
N MET A 45 4.31 -5.76 -12.32
CA MET A 45 4.69 -4.66 -11.42
C MET A 45 4.51 -5.07 -9.95
N LEU A 46 5.43 -4.62 -9.09
CA LEU A 46 5.35 -4.76 -7.62
C LEU A 46 5.48 -3.38 -6.99
N THR A 47 4.44 -2.91 -6.29
CA THR A 47 4.42 -1.58 -5.68
C THR A 47 4.38 -1.61 -4.15
N GLY A 48 4.79 -0.51 -3.52
CA GLY A 48 4.68 -0.29 -2.09
C GLY A 48 4.28 1.14 -1.73
N ALA A 49 4.30 1.49 -0.45
CA ALA A 49 3.76 2.75 0.08
C ALA A 49 4.43 4.02 -0.50
N GLY A 50 5.63 3.91 -1.06
CA GLY A 50 6.31 5.04 -1.69
C GLY A 50 5.55 5.64 -2.88
N VAL A 51 4.72 4.85 -3.57
CA VAL A 51 3.91 5.36 -4.70
C VAL A 51 2.68 6.15 -4.22
N SER A 52 2.28 6.04 -2.95
CA SER A 52 1.10 6.71 -2.40
C SER A 52 1.42 8.00 -1.63
N VAL A 53 2.70 8.37 -1.51
CA VAL A 53 3.13 9.55 -0.73
C VAL A 53 2.49 10.84 -1.26
N ASP A 54 2.49 11.02 -2.58
CA ASP A 54 1.89 12.19 -3.23
C ASP A 54 0.36 12.20 -3.21
N SER A 55 -0.28 11.15 -2.70
CA SER A 55 -1.72 11.13 -2.39
C SER A 55 -2.02 11.59 -0.96
N GLY A 56 -0.99 11.99 -0.20
CA GLY A 56 -1.10 12.37 1.22
C GLY A 56 -1.05 11.19 2.18
N ILE A 57 -0.80 9.98 1.70
CA ILE A 57 -0.61 8.78 2.53
C ILE A 57 0.88 8.64 2.85
N ARG A 58 1.22 8.59 4.12
CA ARG A 58 2.61 8.47 4.57
C ARG A 58 3.22 7.14 4.12
N ALA A 59 4.52 7.14 3.84
CA ALA A 59 5.23 5.87 3.75
C ALA A 59 5.53 5.30 5.14
N TYR A 60 5.77 4.00 5.25
CA TYR A 60 6.22 3.41 6.51
C TYR A 60 7.66 3.80 6.84
N ARG A 61 8.50 4.03 5.83
CA ARG A 61 9.92 4.33 5.94
C ARG A 61 10.29 5.62 5.20
N GLY A 62 11.54 6.06 5.38
CA GLY A 62 12.01 7.35 4.94
C GLY A 62 12.00 8.36 6.10
N GLU A 63 12.49 9.55 5.86
CA GLU A 63 12.67 10.59 6.87
C GLU A 63 11.37 10.95 7.61
N LYS A 64 10.25 11.00 6.88
CA LYS A 64 8.90 11.28 7.41
C LYS A 64 8.04 10.02 7.56
N GLY A 65 8.64 8.84 7.53
CA GLY A 65 7.93 7.56 7.60
C GLY A 65 7.35 7.26 8.98
N THR A 66 6.34 6.38 9.05
CA THR A 66 5.70 5.97 10.31
C THR A 66 6.71 5.38 11.31
N TYR A 67 7.68 4.60 10.82
CA TYR A 67 8.69 3.95 11.66
C TYR A 67 9.89 4.86 12.01
N SER A 68 9.89 6.13 11.59
CA SER A 68 10.84 7.12 12.13
C SER A 68 10.48 7.55 13.56
N ASN A 69 9.20 7.34 13.97
CA ASN A 69 8.77 7.51 15.34
C ASN A 69 9.16 6.28 16.19
N PRO A 70 10.13 6.37 17.13
CA PRO A 70 10.57 5.24 17.94
C PRO A 70 9.47 4.73 18.91
N ASN A 71 8.47 5.56 19.19
CA ASN A 71 7.36 5.23 20.07
C ASN A 71 6.21 4.53 19.34
N TYR A 72 6.25 4.47 18.01
CA TYR A 72 5.21 3.80 17.25
C TYR A 72 5.24 2.29 17.48
N LYS A 73 4.13 1.75 17.97
CA LYS A 73 3.92 0.32 18.21
C LYS A 73 2.68 -0.14 17.43
N PRO A 74 2.86 -0.89 16.33
CA PRO A 74 1.74 -1.49 15.63
C PRO A 74 1.05 -2.50 16.53
N ILE A 75 -0.25 -2.69 16.33
CA ILE A 75 -0.99 -3.80 16.95
C ILE A 75 -0.65 -5.07 16.17
N LEU A 76 -0.30 -6.13 16.92
CA LEU A 76 0.07 -7.40 16.33
C LEU A 76 -1.17 -8.29 16.17
N PHE A 77 -1.15 -9.21 15.21
CA PHE A 77 -2.29 -10.10 14.96
C PHE A 77 -2.71 -10.88 16.20
N HIS A 78 -1.76 -11.46 16.92
CA HIS A 78 -2.06 -12.25 18.13
C HIS A 78 -2.68 -11.41 19.25
N GLU A 79 -2.36 -10.12 19.35
CA GLU A 79 -2.99 -9.20 20.32
C GLU A 79 -4.44 -8.88 19.93
N LEU A 80 -4.71 -8.73 18.62
CA LEU A 80 -6.04 -8.44 18.12
C LEU A 80 -7.00 -9.63 18.33
N VAL A 81 -6.51 -10.87 18.16
CA VAL A 81 -7.34 -12.08 18.18
C VAL A 81 -7.33 -12.80 19.54
N GLU A 82 -6.62 -12.28 20.52
CA GLU A 82 -6.58 -12.85 21.87
C GLU A 82 -7.98 -12.83 22.50
N ASP A 83 -8.44 -14.00 22.97
CA ASP A 83 -9.75 -14.15 23.64
C ASP A 83 -9.61 -13.92 25.14
N SER A 84 -9.47 -12.64 25.52
CA SER A 84 -9.30 -12.20 26.90
C SER A 84 -9.70 -10.71 27.03
N ASP A 85 -9.81 -10.20 28.25
CA ASP A 85 -10.03 -8.77 28.53
C ASP A 85 -8.92 -7.89 27.93
N ARG A 86 -7.68 -8.42 27.94
CA ARG A 86 -6.55 -7.76 27.30
C ARG A 86 -6.75 -7.67 25.79
N GLY A 87 -7.16 -8.74 25.14
CA GLY A 87 -7.45 -8.76 23.71
C GLY A 87 -8.62 -7.83 23.36
N ASP A 88 -9.66 -7.74 24.22
CA ASP A 88 -10.74 -6.78 24.06
C ASP A 88 -10.23 -5.34 24.06
N MET A 89 -9.33 -4.99 24.98
CA MET A 89 -8.69 -3.67 25.01
C MET A 89 -7.86 -3.37 23.75
N PHE A 90 -7.14 -4.37 23.21
CA PHE A 90 -6.43 -4.19 21.95
C PHE A 90 -7.38 -3.97 20.77
N ARG A 91 -8.52 -4.69 20.71
CA ARG A 91 -9.57 -4.48 19.69
C ARG A 91 -10.20 -3.10 19.77
N ARG A 92 -10.58 -2.66 20.97
CA ARG A 92 -11.13 -1.30 21.22
C ARG A 92 -10.13 -0.23 20.76
N ARG A 93 -8.89 -0.34 21.20
CA ARG A 93 -7.81 0.56 20.77
C ARG A 93 -7.62 0.56 19.25
N TYR A 94 -7.58 -0.62 18.62
CA TYR A 94 -7.43 -0.72 17.18
C TYR A 94 -8.59 -0.05 16.44
N TRP A 95 -9.82 -0.41 16.82
CA TRP A 95 -10.99 0.08 16.10
C TRP A 95 -11.26 1.56 16.34
N ALA A 96 -11.00 2.10 17.53
CA ALA A 96 -11.08 3.54 17.80
C ALA A 96 -10.10 4.33 16.92
N ARG A 97 -8.87 3.88 16.84
CA ARG A 97 -7.83 4.49 15.99
C ARG A 97 -8.14 4.35 14.50
N SER A 98 -8.57 3.15 14.08
CA SER A 98 -8.97 2.90 12.70
C SER A 98 -10.27 3.63 12.33
N PHE A 99 -11.17 3.89 13.27
CA PHE A 99 -12.38 4.68 13.04
C PHE A 99 -12.05 6.11 12.59
N LEU A 100 -11.08 6.74 13.24
CA LEU A 100 -10.63 8.09 12.92
C LEU A 100 -9.68 8.13 11.71
N GLY A 101 -8.89 7.08 11.51
CA GLY A 101 -7.86 7.05 10.47
C GLY A 101 -8.33 6.52 9.11
N TYR A 102 -9.44 5.80 9.05
CA TYR A 102 -9.96 5.26 7.80
C TYR A 102 -10.48 6.33 6.82
N PRO A 103 -11.27 7.34 7.23
CA PRO A 103 -11.82 8.34 6.30
C PRO A 103 -10.75 9.06 5.48
N PRO A 104 -9.62 9.54 6.04
CA PRO A 104 -8.56 10.14 5.24
C PRO A 104 -7.97 9.22 4.15
N VAL A 105 -7.84 7.92 4.42
CA VAL A 105 -7.35 6.94 3.44
C VAL A 105 -8.43 6.63 2.40
N ARG A 106 -9.69 6.45 2.83
CA ARG A 106 -10.84 6.26 1.93
C ARG A 106 -10.97 7.40 0.93
N ASP A 107 -10.83 8.64 1.39
CA ASP A 107 -11.07 9.85 0.61
C ASP A 107 -9.84 10.29 -0.21
N ALA A 108 -8.68 9.68 0.05
CA ALA A 108 -7.48 9.92 -0.73
C ALA A 108 -7.72 9.64 -2.21
N GLN A 109 -7.13 10.49 -3.07
CA GLN A 109 -7.24 10.38 -4.51
C GLN A 109 -5.94 9.84 -5.10
N PRO A 110 -6.02 9.11 -6.22
CA PRO A 110 -4.84 8.70 -6.94
C PRO A 110 -3.97 9.90 -7.31
N ASN A 111 -2.66 9.77 -7.17
CA ASN A 111 -1.69 10.74 -7.68
C ASN A 111 -1.21 10.34 -9.08
N PRO A 112 -0.43 11.19 -9.78
CA PRO A 112 0.07 10.89 -11.12
C PRO A 112 0.79 9.54 -11.24
N THR A 113 1.56 9.12 -10.21
CA THR A 113 2.23 7.81 -10.23
C THR A 113 1.25 6.64 -10.35
N HIS A 114 0.10 6.71 -9.67
CA HIS A 114 -0.96 5.70 -9.81
C HIS A 114 -1.56 5.70 -11.22
N ILE A 115 -1.76 6.87 -11.82
CA ILE A 115 -2.25 7.01 -13.20
C ILE A 115 -1.24 6.41 -14.18
N TYR A 116 0.06 6.66 -14.00
CA TYR A 116 1.12 6.10 -14.85
C TYR A 116 1.16 4.57 -14.76
N ILE A 117 1.04 4.01 -13.56
CA ILE A 117 0.97 2.55 -13.36
C ILE A 117 -0.27 1.96 -14.04
N ALA A 118 -1.43 2.61 -13.89
CA ALA A 118 -2.66 2.21 -14.57
C ALA A 118 -2.54 2.33 -16.10
N ALA A 119 -1.83 3.34 -16.61
CA ALA A 119 -1.56 3.49 -18.04
C ALA A 119 -0.69 2.35 -18.57
N LEU A 120 0.35 1.90 -17.85
CA LEU A 120 1.15 0.74 -18.23
C LEU A 120 0.30 -0.54 -18.32
N GLN A 121 -0.69 -0.69 -17.40
CA GLN A 121 -1.63 -1.81 -17.44
C GLN A 121 -2.57 -1.72 -18.65
N HIS A 122 -3.15 -0.55 -18.88
CA HIS A 122 -4.11 -0.30 -19.96
C HIS A 122 -3.49 -0.48 -21.35
N LEU A 123 -2.26 0.01 -21.54
CA LEU A 123 -1.48 -0.19 -22.76
C LEU A 123 -0.92 -1.62 -22.93
N GLY A 124 -1.19 -2.53 -22.00
CA GLY A 124 -0.69 -3.91 -22.06
C GLY A 124 0.83 -4.07 -21.88
N LEU A 125 1.55 -3.01 -21.49
CA LEU A 125 3.01 -3.01 -21.30
C LEU A 125 3.41 -3.79 -20.04
N ALA A 126 2.63 -3.64 -18.98
CA ALA A 126 2.76 -4.36 -17.72
C ALA A 126 1.36 -4.64 -17.13
N PRO A 127 0.62 -5.66 -17.65
CA PRO A 127 -0.80 -5.83 -17.40
C PRO A 127 -1.15 -6.29 -15.99
N LYS A 128 -0.20 -6.84 -15.25
CA LYS A 128 -0.41 -7.38 -13.89
C LYS A 128 0.34 -6.57 -12.85
N LEU A 129 -0.35 -6.28 -11.76
CA LEU A 129 0.15 -5.54 -10.62
C LEU A 129 -0.01 -6.34 -9.33
N ILE A 130 1.08 -6.47 -8.57
CA ILE A 130 1.06 -6.91 -7.18
C ILE A 130 1.33 -5.68 -6.33
N THR A 131 0.44 -5.35 -5.39
CA THR A 131 0.66 -4.21 -4.51
C THR A 131 0.73 -4.62 -3.04
N GLN A 132 1.63 -4.01 -2.28
CA GLN A 132 1.69 -4.11 -0.83
C GLN A 132 0.73 -3.14 -0.15
N ASN A 133 0.20 -2.16 -0.90
CA ASN A 133 -0.65 -1.11 -0.37
C ASN A 133 -2.06 -1.62 -0.13
N VAL A 134 -2.68 -1.08 0.91
CA VAL A 134 -4.04 -1.42 1.35
C VAL A 134 -5.03 -0.26 1.15
N ASP A 135 -4.58 0.82 0.49
CA ASP A 135 -5.27 2.10 0.33
C ASP A 135 -6.28 2.15 -0.82
N ASN A 136 -6.35 1.11 -1.64
CA ASN A 136 -7.23 1.00 -2.81
C ASN A 136 -6.96 2.00 -3.95
N LEU A 137 -5.85 2.78 -3.91
CA LEU A 137 -5.59 3.84 -4.90
C LEU A 137 -5.28 3.31 -6.30
N HIS A 138 -4.62 2.16 -6.41
CA HIS A 138 -4.40 1.51 -7.70
C HIS A 138 -5.71 1.13 -8.40
N ARG A 139 -6.70 0.61 -7.64
CA ARG A 139 -8.02 0.28 -8.19
C ARG A 139 -8.76 1.53 -8.64
N LYS A 140 -8.73 2.60 -7.83
CA LYS A 140 -9.31 3.89 -8.21
C LYS A 140 -8.69 4.44 -9.49
N ALA A 141 -7.35 4.43 -9.60
CA ALA A 141 -6.66 4.91 -10.80
C ALA A 141 -7.01 4.10 -12.04
N TYR A 142 -7.00 2.78 -11.92
CA TYR A 142 -7.27 1.91 -13.07
C TYR A 142 -8.72 2.00 -13.56
N SER A 143 -9.69 2.17 -12.64
CA SER A 143 -11.09 2.36 -13.02
C SER A 143 -11.36 3.64 -13.80
N LEU A 144 -10.52 4.66 -13.67
CA LEU A 144 -10.61 5.88 -14.47
C LEU A 144 -10.24 5.64 -15.94
N LEU A 145 -9.23 4.81 -16.18
CA LEU A 145 -8.70 4.53 -17.52
C LEU A 145 -9.47 3.44 -18.27
N SER A 146 -9.99 2.47 -17.57
CA SER A 146 -10.64 1.31 -18.17
C SER A 146 -12.01 1.04 -17.56
N PRO A 147 -13.11 1.44 -18.23
CA PRO A 147 -14.46 1.09 -17.80
C PRO A 147 -14.73 -0.42 -17.75
N SER A 148 -13.99 -1.20 -18.55
CA SER A 148 -14.03 -2.67 -18.56
C SER A 148 -13.02 -3.31 -17.59
N TYR A 149 -12.63 -2.59 -16.57
CA TYR A 149 -11.68 -2.99 -15.54
C TYR A 149 -11.90 -4.42 -15.02
N LYS A 150 -10.84 -5.22 -15.05
CA LYS A 150 -10.83 -6.55 -14.44
C LYS A 150 -10.10 -6.50 -13.10
N GLU A 151 -10.81 -6.77 -12.01
CA GLU A 151 -10.22 -6.82 -10.66
C GLU A 151 -9.02 -7.77 -10.57
N SER A 152 -8.99 -8.83 -11.37
CA SER A 152 -7.92 -9.83 -11.44
C SER A 152 -6.57 -9.31 -11.93
N ASN A 153 -6.49 -8.06 -12.42
CA ASN A 153 -5.23 -7.46 -12.84
C ASN A 153 -4.45 -6.84 -11.69
N ILE A 154 -5.04 -6.70 -10.51
CA ILE A 154 -4.40 -6.15 -9.30
C ILE A 154 -4.52 -7.16 -8.16
N LEU A 155 -3.39 -7.69 -7.71
CA LEU A 155 -3.29 -8.54 -6.53
C LEU A 155 -2.85 -7.71 -5.32
N GLU A 156 -3.72 -7.57 -4.33
CA GLU A 156 -3.44 -6.90 -3.07
C GLU A 156 -2.76 -7.90 -2.11
N LEU A 157 -1.43 -7.85 -2.05
CA LEU A 157 -0.60 -8.81 -1.30
C LEU A 157 -0.89 -8.79 0.21
N HIS A 158 -1.21 -7.62 0.74
CA HIS A 158 -1.50 -7.44 2.16
C HIS A 158 -2.98 -7.13 2.43
N GLY A 159 -3.85 -7.38 1.44
CA GLY A 159 -5.28 -7.12 1.55
C GLY A 159 -5.66 -5.66 1.30
N THR A 160 -6.80 -5.25 1.85
CA THR A 160 -7.38 -3.93 1.60
C THR A 160 -8.12 -3.38 2.83
N LEU A 161 -8.06 -2.06 3.04
CA LEU A 161 -8.85 -1.36 4.04
C LEU A 161 -10.33 -1.19 3.64
N ALA A 162 -10.65 -1.36 2.36
CA ALA A 162 -12.02 -1.20 1.87
C ALA A 162 -13.00 -2.28 2.34
N LYS A 163 -12.50 -3.34 2.97
CA LYS A 163 -13.29 -4.49 3.43
C LYS A 163 -12.91 -4.89 4.84
N VAL A 164 -13.87 -5.52 5.53
CA VAL A 164 -13.69 -6.19 6.81
C VAL A 164 -14.22 -7.62 6.70
N HIS A 165 -13.75 -8.52 7.57
CA HIS A 165 -14.30 -9.87 7.66
C HIS A 165 -14.34 -10.35 9.12
N CYS A 166 -15.27 -11.26 9.42
CA CYS A 166 -15.27 -11.92 10.71
C CYS A 166 -14.27 -13.08 10.73
N LEU A 167 -13.63 -13.29 11.88
CA LEU A 167 -12.56 -14.27 12.00
C LEU A 167 -13.06 -15.72 11.92
N LYS A 168 -14.24 -16.02 12.49
CA LYS A 168 -14.76 -17.39 12.63
C LYS A 168 -15.39 -17.90 11.33
N HIS A 169 -16.30 -17.10 10.74
CA HIS A 169 -17.11 -17.53 9.60
C HIS A 169 -16.68 -16.91 8.26
N ARG A 170 -15.70 -15.97 8.28
CA ARG A 170 -15.15 -15.29 7.10
C ARG A 170 -16.18 -14.46 6.33
N HIS A 171 -17.29 -14.06 6.97
CA HIS A 171 -18.25 -13.12 6.38
C HIS A 171 -17.56 -11.81 6.03
N GLU A 172 -17.59 -11.44 4.78
CA GLU A 172 -16.99 -10.21 4.26
C GLU A 172 -18.04 -9.10 4.19
N GLN A 173 -17.66 -7.88 4.60
CA GLN A 173 -18.48 -6.68 4.54
C GLN A 173 -17.65 -5.52 3.97
N LYS A 174 -18.35 -4.53 3.37
CA LYS A 174 -17.70 -3.25 3.03
C LYS A 174 -17.29 -2.51 4.31
N ARG A 175 -16.09 -1.93 4.29
CA ARG A 175 -15.57 -1.17 5.43
C ARG A 175 -16.46 0.04 5.74
N ASP A 176 -17.04 0.70 4.73
CA ASP A 176 -17.94 1.84 4.93
C ASP A 176 -19.17 1.44 5.74
N SER A 177 -19.82 0.32 5.42
CA SER A 177 -20.96 -0.17 6.19
C SER A 177 -20.59 -0.48 7.64
N TYR A 178 -19.41 -1.06 7.86
CA TYR A 178 -18.91 -1.31 9.22
C TYR A 178 -18.51 0.00 9.94
N GLN A 179 -18.04 1.01 9.21
CA GLN A 179 -17.79 2.35 9.76
C GLN A 179 -19.06 2.99 10.31
N GLU A 180 -20.18 2.86 9.59
CA GLU A 180 -21.48 3.34 10.04
C GLU A 180 -21.99 2.60 11.28
N GLU A 181 -21.72 1.29 11.38
CA GLU A 181 -22.04 0.50 12.58
C GLU A 181 -21.24 0.97 13.78
N ILE A 182 -19.94 1.20 13.61
CA ILE A 182 -19.07 1.76 14.66
C ILE A 182 -19.61 3.15 15.10
N ALA A 183 -19.92 4.03 14.15
CA ALA A 183 -20.43 5.37 14.46
C ALA A 183 -21.70 5.32 15.32
N ARG A 184 -22.67 4.46 14.95
CA ARG A 184 -23.91 4.29 15.71
C ARG A 184 -23.71 3.79 17.14
N MET A 185 -22.71 2.93 17.36
CA MET A 185 -22.41 2.41 18.70
C MET A 185 -21.55 3.36 19.53
N ASN A 186 -20.93 4.36 18.90
CA ASN A 186 -20.01 5.29 19.54
C ASN A 186 -20.34 6.76 19.21
N PRO A 187 -21.51 7.28 19.59
CA PRO A 187 -21.97 8.60 19.15
C PRO A 187 -21.06 9.75 19.61
N VAL A 188 -20.42 9.65 20.77
CA VAL A 188 -19.46 10.67 21.24
C VAL A 188 -18.23 10.72 20.34
N TRP A 189 -17.68 9.56 19.99
CA TRP A 189 -16.53 9.46 19.08
C TRP A 189 -16.86 9.92 17.66
N ASP A 190 -18.10 9.67 17.22
CA ASP A 190 -18.58 10.10 15.89
C ASP A 190 -18.71 11.62 15.82
N GLU A 191 -19.23 12.26 16.89
CA GLU A 191 -19.32 13.71 16.97
C GLU A 191 -17.94 14.38 17.02
N GLU A 192 -17.01 13.83 17.81
CA GLU A 192 -15.62 14.31 17.86
C GLU A 192 -14.93 14.16 16.49
N ALA A 193 -15.18 13.04 15.78
CA ALA A 193 -14.64 12.82 14.43
C ALA A 193 -15.17 13.86 13.44
N LYS A 194 -16.47 14.14 13.44
CA LYS A 194 -17.11 15.16 12.61
C LYS A 194 -16.60 16.57 12.91
N GLU A 195 -16.43 16.89 14.18
CA GLU A 195 -15.88 18.19 14.60
C GLU A 195 -14.41 18.34 14.17
N ALA A 196 -13.60 17.28 14.31
CA ALA A 196 -12.23 17.26 13.84
C ALA A 196 -12.17 17.44 12.30
N GLU A 197 -13.11 16.84 11.57
CA GLU A 197 -13.22 17.04 10.12
C GLU A 197 -13.60 18.48 9.77
N ARG A 198 -14.62 19.04 10.43
CA ARG A 198 -15.09 20.41 10.21
C ARG A 198 -14.04 21.47 10.52
N THR A 199 -13.21 21.24 11.53
CA THR A 199 -12.15 22.16 11.96
C THR A 199 -10.80 21.92 11.29
N GLY A 200 -10.67 20.87 10.47
CA GLY A 200 -9.39 20.48 9.85
C GLY A 200 -8.39 19.85 10.84
N ARG A 201 -8.77 19.55 12.06
CA ARG A 201 -7.92 18.96 13.11
C ARG A 201 -7.88 17.44 13.00
N ARG A 202 -7.54 16.92 11.84
CA ARG A 202 -7.45 15.46 11.65
C ARG A 202 -6.16 14.90 12.26
N PRO A 203 -6.24 13.77 13.02
CA PRO A 203 -5.04 13.10 13.48
C PRO A 203 -4.22 12.57 12.30
N ARG A 204 -2.92 12.40 12.51
CA ARG A 204 -2.04 11.81 11.50
C ARG A 204 -2.44 10.36 11.24
N THR A 205 -2.66 10.06 9.98
CA THR A 205 -3.03 8.72 9.53
C THR A 205 -1.83 7.98 8.96
N ASN A 206 -1.65 6.74 9.40
CA ASN A 206 -0.66 5.81 8.88
C ASN A 206 -1.20 5.11 7.61
N PRO A 207 -0.32 4.48 6.79
CA PRO A 207 -0.73 3.83 5.55
C PRO A 207 -1.78 2.72 5.70
N ASP A 208 -1.88 2.15 6.89
CA ASP A 208 -2.85 1.11 7.28
C ASP A 208 -4.13 1.68 7.92
N GLY A 209 -4.35 2.99 7.83
CA GLY A 209 -5.51 3.66 8.42
C GLY A 209 -5.47 3.75 9.94
N ASP A 210 -4.33 3.52 10.57
CA ASP A 210 -4.13 3.70 12.00
C ASP A 210 -3.73 5.16 12.32
N VAL A 211 -4.13 5.67 13.49
CA VAL A 211 -3.76 6.99 13.99
C VAL A 211 -3.18 6.89 15.39
N GLU A 212 -2.27 7.81 15.72
CA GLU A 212 -1.73 7.92 17.08
C GLU A 212 -2.62 8.84 17.92
N LEU A 213 -3.14 8.32 19.03
CA LEU A 213 -3.90 9.07 20.01
C LEU A 213 -3.21 8.98 21.37
N HIS A 214 -3.04 10.10 22.03
CA HIS A 214 -2.40 10.18 23.36
C HIS A 214 -3.43 10.54 24.45
N GLY A 215 -3.32 9.89 25.60
CA GLY A 215 -4.17 10.19 26.75
C GLY A 215 -5.65 9.78 26.60
N VAL A 216 -5.96 8.91 25.65
CA VAL A 216 -7.35 8.51 25.35
C VAL A 216 -7.72 7.24 26.13
N ASP A 217 -8.89 7.22 26.75
CA ASP A 217 -9.48 6.03 27.36
C ASP A 217 -10.31 5.24 26.34
N TYR A 218 -9.75 4.14 25.87
CA TYR A 218 -10.41 3.27 24.89
C TYR A 218 -11.51 2.38 25.49
N ARG A 219 -11.72 2.36 26.82
CA ARG A 219 -12.77 1.57 27.46
C ARG A 219 -14.16 2.04 27.07
N SER A 220 -14.31 3.32 26.75
CA SER A 220 -15.57 3.90 26.27
C SER A 220 -15.92 3.51 24.83
N PHE A 221 -14.98 2.92 24.08
CA PHE A 221 -15.21 2.56 22.67
C PHE A 221 -15.81 1.16 22.55
N SER A 222 -16.93 1.05 21.84
CA SER A 222 -17.64 -0.21 21.56
C SER A 222 -17.30 -0.73 20.16
N VAL A 223 -16.96 -2.02 20.06
CA VAL A 223 -16.65 -2.68 18.80
C VAL A 223 -17.85 -3.53 18.37
N PRO A 224 -18.47 -3.25 17.20
CA PRO A 224 -19.60 -4.05 16.71
C PRO A 224 -19.17 -5.51 16.45
N PRO A 225 -20.02 -6.49 16.81
CA PRO A 225 -19.84 -7.87 16.36
C PRO A 225 -20.12 -8.01 14.87
N CYS A 226 -19.93 -9.20 14.31
CA CYS A 226 -20.28 -9.44 12.91
C CYS A 226 -21.81 -9.49 12.72
N ARG A 227 -22.36 -8.50 12.04
CA ARG A 227 -23.80 -8.40 11.74
C ARG A 227 -24.35 -9.61 10.98
N ILE A 228 -23.55 -10.20 10.07
CA ILE A 228 -23.99 -11.38 9.31
C ILE A 228 -24.13 -12.58 10.25
N CYS A 229 -23.23 -12.76 11.21
CA CYS A 229 -23.38 -13.79 12.25
C CYS A 229 -24.69 -13.63 13.03
N GLU A 230 -25.07 -12.39 13.36
CA GLU A 230 -26.32 -12.10 14.06
C GLU A 230 -27.55 -12.44 13.20
N GLN A 231 -27.52 -12.09 11.90
CA GLN A 231 -28.58 -12.39 10.96
C GLN A 231 -28.76 -13.90 10.74
N GLU A 232 -27.66 -14.64 10.66
CA GLU A 232 -27.65 -16.09 10.48
C GLU A 232 -27.85 -16.86 11.79
N LYS A 233 -27.96 -16.14 12.93
CA LYS A 233 -28.13 -16.71 14.26
C LYS A 233 -27.03 -17.72 14.65
N VAL A 234 -25.81 -17.43 14.20
CA VAL A 234 -24.60 -18.19 14.60
C VAL A 234 -23.79 -17.37 15.61
N ASP A 235 -22.89 -18.03 16.34
CA ASP A 235 -22.03 -17.37 17.32
C ASP A 235 -21.37 -16.11 16.74
N PRO A 236 -21.56 -14.93 17.38
CA PRO A 236 -20.93 -13.72 16.93
C PRO A 236 -19.40 -13.86 16.95
N SER A 237 -18.76 -13.32 15.96
CA SER A 237 -17.31 -13.38 15.81
C SER A 237 -16.71 -11.99 15.75
N MET A 238 -15.48 -11.87 16.23
CA MET A 238 -14.68 -10.65 16.09
C MET A 238 -14.53 -10.29 14.61
N VAL A 239 -14.64 -9.01 14.33
CA VAL A 239 -14.42 -8.45 12.99
C VAL A 239 -13.02 -7.84 12.95
N LYS A 240 -12.31 -8.06 11.86
CA LYS A 240 -11.04 -7.39 11.57
C LYS A 240 -11.06 -6.81 10.15
N PRO A 241 -10.26 -5.77 9.84
CA PRO A 241 -10.11 -5.31 8.47
C PRO A 241 -9.45 -6.41 7.63
N ASN A 242 -9.75 -6.42 6.35
CA ASN A 242 -9.17 -7.38 5.43
C ASN A 242 -7.72 -7.02 5.05
N VAL A 243 -6.89 -6.76 6.06
CA VAL A 243 -5.46 -6.43 5.97
C VAL A 243 -4.64 -7.47 6.70
N VAL A 244 -3.46 -7.76 6.22
CA VAL A 244 -2.50 -8.65 6.89
C VAL A 244 -1.74 -7.85 7.95
N PHE A 245 -1.95 -8.22 9.21
CA PHE A 245 -1.26 -7.61 10.36
C PHE A 245 0.15 -8.15 10.52
N PHE A 246 0.99 -7.42 11.27
CA PHE A 246 2.26 -7.98 11.72
C PHE A 246 2.01 -9.22 12.58
N GLY A 247 2.70 -10.31 12.25
CA GLY A 247 2.49 -11.61 12.88
C GLY A 247 1.42 -12.47 12.22
N GLU A 248 0.69 -11.93 11.28
CA GLU A 248 -0.20 -12.69 10.42
C GLU A 248 0.52 -13.13 9.15
N THR A 249 0.15 -14.28 8.61
CA THR A 249 0.64 -14.74 7.32
C THR A 249 -0.37 -14.41 6.22
N ILE A 250 0.11 -14.05 5.04
CA ILE A 250 -0.77 -13.94 3.88
C ILE A 250 -1.42 -15.30 3.60
N THR A 251 -2.64 -15.27 3.09
CA THR A 251 -3.37 -16.52 2.83
C THR A 251 -2.64 -17.37 1.78
N PRO A 252 -2.76 -18.73 1.86
CA PRO A 252 -2.16 -19.61 0.85
C PRO A 252 -2.55 -19.23 -0.59
N ARG A 253 -3.82 -18.87 -0.82
CA ARG A 253 -4.29 -18.43 -2.13
C ARG A 253 -3.50 -17.21 -2.64
N VAL A 254 -3.38 -16.14 -1.87
CA VAL A 254 -2.65 -14.91 -2.27
C VAL A 254 -1.15 -15.20 -2.44
N ARG A 255 -0.60 -16.05 -1.57
CA ARG A 255 0.79 -16.50 -1.67
C ARG A 255 1.05 -17.18 -3.01
N ASP A 256 0.24 -18.18 -3.33
CA ASP A 256 0.45 -19.03 -4.50
C ASP A 256 0.16 -18.25 -5.79
N GLU A 257 -0.90 -17.44 -5.80
CA GLU A 257 -1.21 -16.53 -6.91
C GLU A 257 -0.09 -15.53 -7.18
N SER A 258 0.49 -14.92 -6.11
CA SER A 258 1.60 -13.99 -6.27
C SER A 258 2.86 -14.65 -6.83
N LEU A 259 3.16 -15.88 -6.42
CA LEU A 259 4.31 -16.65 -6.94
C LEU A 259 4.07 -17.10 -8.39
N ASN A 260 2.83 -17.51 -8.73
CA ASN A 260 2.47 -17.87 -10.11
C ASN A 260 2.60 -16.68 -11.06
N LEU A 261 2.14 -15.47 -10.64
CA LEU A 261 2.34 -14.25 -11.43
C LEU A 261 3.84 -13.98 -11.70
N ILE A 262 4.72 -14.19 -10.73
CA ILE A 262 6.17 -14.08 -10.93
C ILE A 262 6.69 -15.18 -11.86
N ALA A 263 6.22 -16.41 -11.71
CA ALA A 263 6.68 -17.52 -12.54
C ALA A 263 6.29 -17.33 -14.02
N GLU A 264 5.12 -16.81 -14.30
CA GLU A 264 4.60 -16.56 -15.66
C GLU A 264 5.16 -15.27 -16.29
N ALA A 265 5.62 -14.31 -15.47
CA ALA A 265 6.18 -13.06 -15.95
C ALA A 265 7.45 -13.26 -16.77
N SER A 266 7.70 -12.40 -17.74
CA SER A 266 8.99 -12.29 -18.41
C SER A 266 9.98 -11.38 -17.68
N SER A 267 9.47 -10.45 -16.86
CA SER A 267 10.29 -9.53 -16.05
C SER A 267 9.50 -8.96 -14.87
N LEU A 268 10.20 -8.41 -13.87
CA LEU A 268 9.62 -7.79 -12.67
C LEU A 268 10.05 -6.33 -12.56
N LEU A 269 9.08 -5.40 -12.57
CA LEU A 269 9.28 -3.98 -12.34
C LEU A 269 8.84 -3.61 -10.92
N ILE A 270 9.75 -3.10 -10.10
CA ILE A 270 9.51 -2.78 -8.69
C ILE A 270 9.49 -1.26 -8.50
N LEU A 271 8.43 -0.72 -7.89
CA LEU A 271 8.19 0.71 -7.78
C LEU A 271 7.89 1.13 -6.34
N GLY A 272 8.63 2.12 -5.83
CA GLY A 272 8.31 2.81 -4.57
C GLY A 272 8.21 1.91 -3.34
N THR A 273 9.11 0.94 -3.17
CA THR A 273 9.11 0.04 -2.02
C THR A 273 10.51 -0.27 -1.51
N SER A 274 10.66 -0.34 -0.20
CA SER A 274 11.88 -0.80 0.46
C SER A 274 11.98 -2.33 0.58
N LEU A 275 10.93 -3.09 0.21
CA LEU A 275 10.85 -4.55 0.29
C LEU A 275 11.11 -5.12 1.71
N ALA A 276 10.82 -4.35 2.75
CA ALA A 276 11.15 -4.76 4.11
C ALA A 276 10.37 -6.00 4.58
N THR A 277 9.12 -6.15 4.15
CA THR A 277 8.30 -7.34 4.48
C THR A 277 8.79 -8.55 3.69
N TYR A 278 8.84 -9.72 4.36
CA TYR A 278 9.27 -10.95 3.70
C TYR A 278 8.29 -11.38 2.59
N SER A 279 7.00 -11.13 2.76
CA SER A 279 5.96 -11.45 1.77
C SER A 279 6.21 -10.81 0.41
N ALA A 280 6.71 -9.58 0.36
CA ALA A 280 7.10 -8.90 -0.88
C ALA A 280 8.53 -9.28 -1.33
N PHE A 281 9.48 -9.31 -0.38
CA PHE A 281 10.87 -9.64 -0.67
C PHE A 281 11.06 -11.01 -1.31
N ARG A 282 10.28 -12.03 -0.89
CA ARG A 282 10.36 -13.37 -1.48
C ARG A 282 9.97 -13.40 -2.96
N LEU A 283 9.12 -12.46 -3.44
CA LEU A 283 8.75 -12.38 -4.86
C LEU A 283 9.95 -11.95 -5.71
N VAL A 284 10.73 -10.99 -5.20
CA VAL A 284 12.00 -10.58 -5.84
C VAL A 284 13.00 -11.72 -5.82
N LYS A 285 13.13 -12.41 -4.68
CA LYS A 285 14.00 -13.59 -4.57
C LYS A 285 13.61 -14.67 -5.60
N SER A 286 12.30 -14.95 -5.71
CA SER A 286 11.79 -15.91 -6.71
C SER A 286 12.09 -15.48 -8.15
N ALA A 287 11.93 -14.19 -8.48
CA ALA A 287 12.27 -13.68 -9.81
C ALA A 287 13.77 -13.87 -10.15
N ILE A 288 14.66 -13.57 -9.20
CA ILE A 288 16.10 -13.76 -9.34
C ILE A 288 16.44 -15.26 -9.50
N GLU A 289 15.87 -16.14 -8.68
CA GLU A 289 16.07 -17.59 -8.75
C GLU A 289 15.59 -18.18 -10.09
N LEU A 290 14.58 -17.57 -10.70
CA LEU A 290 14.07 -17.92 -12.03
C LEU A 290 14.81 -17.21 -13.17
N ASN A 291 15.94 -16.52 -12.89
CA ASN A 291 16.73 -15.76 -13.85
C ASN A 291 15.93 -14.73 -14.67
N LYS A 292 14.91 -14.12 -14.05
CA LYS A 292 14.10 -13.09 -14.70
C LYS A 292 14.75 -11.71 -14.53
N PRO A 293 14.74 -10.85 -15.57
CA PRO A 293 15.14 -9.46 -15.44
C PRO A 293 14.32 -8.76 -14.35
N VAL A 294 14.98 -8.04 -13.45
CA VAL A 294 14.36 -7.27 -12.37
C VAL A 294 14.88 -5.84 -12.43
N LEU A 295 13.97 -4.88 -12.59
CA LEU A 295 14.26 -3.45 -12.51
C LEU A 295 13.53 -2.85 -11.32
N MET A 296 14.27 -2.15 -10.46
CA MET A 296 13.74 -1.45 -9.30
C MET A 296 13.91 0.06 -9.44
N ILE A 297 12.83 0.82 -9.27
CA ILE A 297 12.82 2.29 -9.26
C ILE A 297 12.27 2.74 -7.90
N THR A 298 13.16 3.16 -7.02
CA THR A 298 12.81 3.62 -5.66
C THR A 298 13.96 4.41 -5.07
N THR A 299 13.64 5.36 -4.21
CA THR A 299 14.66 6.13 -3.47
C THR A 299 15.11 5.41 -2.21
N GLY A 300 16.40 5.56 -1.89
CA GLY A 300 17.00 5.09 -0.64
C GLY A 300 17.24 3.57 -0.56
N PRO A 301 17.64 3.07 0.62
CA PRO A 301 18.04 1.69 0.81
C PRO A 301 16.85 0.73 0.81
N THR A 302 17.08 -0.48 0.29
CA THR A 302 16.09 -1.54 0.24
C THR A 302 16.65 -2.88 0.72
N ARG A 303 15.77 -3.80 1.07
CA ARG A 303 16.18 -5.16 1.44
C ARG A 303 16.77 -5.93 0.25
N ALA A 304 16.46 -5.53 -0.97
CA ALA A 304 16.92 -6.20 -2.18
C ALA A 304 18.26 -5.67 -2.73
N ASP A 305 18.82 -4.61 -2.14
CA ASP A 305 20.08 -4.02 -2.63
C ASP A 305 21.23 -5.05 -2.85
N PRO A 306 21.39 -6.09 -2.00
CA PRO A 306 22.38 -7.14 -2.27
C PRO A 306 22.16 -7.95 -3.56
N PHE A 307 20.97 -7.87 -4.16
CA PHE A 307 20.71 -8.54 -5.43
C PHE A 307 21.20 -7.76 -6.66
N VAL A 308 21.62 -6.51 -6.49
CA VAL A 308 22.28 -5.75 -7.57
C VAL A 308 23.53 -6.46 -8.05
N GLU A 309 24.32 -7.05 -7.15
CA GLU A 309 25.48 -7.89 -7.50
C GLU A 309 25.10 -9.19 -8.22
N LYS A 310 23.82 -9.58 -8.17
CA LYS A 310 23.24 -10.76 -8.85
C LYS A 310 22.46 -10.40 -10.11
N GLY A 311 22.64 -9.19 -10.63
CA GLY A 311 22.04 -8.75 -11.89
C GLY A 311 20.68 -8.05 -11.76
N MET A 312 20.19 -7.75 -10.53
CA MET A 312 19.08 -6.84 -10.36
C MET A 312 19.51 -5.41 -10.69
N GLU A 313 18.72 -4.73 -11.49
CA GLU A 313 18.94 -3.32 -11.81
C GLU A 313 18.20 -2.41 -10.81
N LYS A 314 18.86 -1.33 -10.37
CA LYS A 314 18.24 -0.35 -9.46
C LYS A 314 18.52 1.07 -9.91
N MET A 315 17.45 1.88 -9.97
CA MET A 315 17.48 3.34 -10.13
C MET A 315 17.07 4.00 -8.81
N ASP A 316 17.93 4.84 -8.24
CA ASP A 316 17.62 5.63 -7.05
C ASP A 316 16.90 6.91 -7.47
N ARG A 317 15.64 6.76 -7.87
CA ARG A 317 14.77 7.82 -8.42
C ARG A 317 13.35 7.68 -7.87
N VAL A 318 12.64 8.79 -7.87
CA VAL A 318 11.18 8.81 -7.65
C VAL A 318 10.52 8.10 -8.84
N ALA A 319 9.73 7.06 -8.56
CA ALA A 319 9.13 6.25 -9.61
C ALA A 319 8.23 7.06 -10.55
N GLY A 320 7.47 8.02 -9.99
CA GLY A 320 6.59 8.89 -10.77
C GLY A 320 7.32 9.72 -11.82
N ASP A 321 8.52 10.24 -11.50
CA ASP A 321 9.29 11.06 -12.44
C ASP A 321 9.75 10.25 -13.67
N VAL A 322 10.20 9.02 -13.44
CA VAL A 322 10.66 8.13 -14.51
C VAL A 322 9.49 7.64 -15.36
N LEU A 323 8.39 7.19 -14.71
CA LEU A 323 7.18 6.72 -15.39
C LEU A 323 6.52 7.83 -16.21
N GLY A 324 6.40 9.05 -15.64
CA GLY A 324 5.81 10.19 -16.31
C GLY A 324 6.59 10.56 -17.57
N LYS A 325 7.93 10.67 -17.44
CA LYS A 325 8.78 10.98 -18.60
C LYS A 325 8.69 9.91 -19.68
N TYR A 326 8.67 8.63 -19.30
CA TYR A 326 8.49 7.53 -20.25
C TYR A 326 7.16 7.62 -21.00
N LEU A 327 6.05 7.79 -20.27
CA LEU A 327 4.72 7.83 -20.89
C LEU A 327 4.51 9.06 -21.75
N ASP A 328 5.03 10.23 -21.34
CA ASP A 328 5.01 11.45 -22.17
C ASP A 328 5.67 11.26 -23.54
N GLU A 329 6.69 10.43 -23.63
CA GLU A 329 7.35 10.10 -24.88
C GLU A 329 6.62 8.98 -25.65
N ALA A 330 6.19 7.93 -24.96
CA ALA A 330 5.53 6.79 -25.56
C ALA A 330 4.20 7.15 -26.24
N VAL A 331 3.38 8.01 -25.62
CA VAL A 331 2.09 8.41 -26.20
C VAL A 331 2.22 9.35 -27.41
N LYS A 332 3.38 10.00 -27.62
CA LYS A 332 3.62 10.84 -28.81
C LYS A 332 3.88 10.01 -30.05
N THR A 333 4.46 8.83 -29.88
CA THR A 333 4.88 7.95 -30.98
C THR A 333 3.90 6.81 -31.25
N SER A 334 2.91 6.63 -30.38
CA SER A 334 1.93 5.57 -30.47
C SER A 334 0.55 6.10 -30.86
N THR A 335 -0.26 5.24 -31.50
CA THR A 335 -1.65 5.52 -31.92
C THR A 335 -2.56 4.39 -31.46
N GLY A 336 -3.87 4.68 -31.38
CA GLY A 336 -4.88 3.70 -30.97
C GLY A 336 -5.79 4.25 -29.88
N GLN A 337 -6.94 3.60 -29.65
CA GLN A 337 -7.92 4.07 -28.66
C GLN A 337 -7.35 4.07 -27.24
N GLU A 338 -6.60 3.02 -26.89
CA GLU A 338 -5.96 2.90 -25.57
C GLU A 338 -4.95 4.05 -25.31
N VAL A 339 -4.26 4.48 -26.37
CA VAL A 339 -3.32 5.61 -26.28
C VAL A 339 -4.06 6.92 -26.05
N GLU A 340 -5.18 7.14 -26.76
CA GLU A 340 -6.02 8.33 -26.59
C GLU A 340 -6.67 8.37 -25.19
N ASP A 341 -7.09 7.21 -24.66
CA ASP A 341 -7.58 7.11 -23.29
C ASP A 341 -6.50 7.50 -22.28
N VAL A 342 -5.26 7.00 -22.47
CA VAL A 342 -4.13 7.37 -21.61
C VAL A 342 -3.83 8.87 -21.72
N LYS A 343 -3.76 9.45 -22.92
CA LYS A 343 -3.51 10.90 -23.11
C LYS A 343 -4.50 11.76 -22.32
N ARG A 344 -5.79 11.35 -22.26
CA ARG A 344 -6.83 12.07 -21.54
C ARG A 344 -6.56 12.15 -20.03
N TYR A 345 -5.98 11.11 -19.44
CA TYR A 345 -5.79 11.00 -18.01
C TYR A 345 -4.33 11.19 -17.55
N LEU A 346 -3.37 11.25 -18.47
CA LEU A 346 -1.93 11.23 -18.15
C LEU A 346 -1.50 12.32 -17.17
N HIS A 347 -2.13 13.48 -17.23
CA HIS A 347 -1.81 14.62 -16.37
C HIS A 347 -2.87 14.83 -15.26
N THR A 348 -3.73 13.85 -15.02
CA THR A 348 -4.68 13.89 -13.91
C THR A 348 -4.07 13.29 -12.65
N GLY A 349 -4.79 13.37 -11.57
CA GLY A 349 -4.33 12.92 -10.25
C GLY A 349 -4.09 14.12 -9.33
N VAL A 350 -4.20 13.86 -8.04
CA VAL A 350 -4.08 14.88 -6.99
C VAL A 350 -2.78 14.68 -6.24
N VAL A 351 -1.88 15.67 -6.34
CA VAL A 351 -0.67 15.72 -5.52
C VAL A 351 -0.98 16.45 -4.22
N LYS A 352 -0.91 15.72 -3.12
CA LYS A 352 -1.02 16.27 -1.76
C LYS A 352 0.32 16.08 -1.06
N ARG A 353 0.85 17.18 -0.49
CA ARG A 353 2.01 17.03 0.39
C ARG A 353 1.62 16.16 1.59
N PRO A 354 2.48 15.21 2.01
CA PRO A 354 2.28 14.53 3.28
C PRO A 354 2.09 15.57 4.39
N PRO A 355 1.19 15.34 5.36
CA PRO A 355 1.01 16.28 6.47
C PRO A 355 2.36 16.54 7.14
N GLU A 356 2.66 17.82 7.39
CA GLU A 356 3.90 18.19 8.08
C GLU A 356 3.97 17.54 9.45
N VAL A 357 5.18 17.13 9.83
CA VAL A 357 5.44 16.62 11.16
C VAL A 357 5.39 17.82 12.10
N GLU A 358 4.29 18.03 12.84
CA GLU A 358 4.37 18.87 14.02
C GLU A 358 5.42 18.23 14.94
N GLY A 359 6.55 18.91 15.13
CA GLY A 359 7.53 18.54 16.12
C GLY A 359 6.88 18.47 17.52
N PRO A 360 7.49 17.80 18.49
CA PRO A 360 7.00 17.84 19.85
C PRO A 360 6.87 19.33 20.23
N ARG A 361 5.66 19.75 20.64
CA ARG A 361 5.49 21.05 21.25
C ARG A 361 6.46 21.08 22.42
N ALA A 362 7.40 22.02 22.41
CA ALA A 362 8.17 22.32 23.59
C ALA A 362 7.15 22.64 24.69
N GLU A 363 7.09 21.77 25.69
CA GLU A 363 6.37 22.08 26.92
C GLU A 363 7.07 23.28 27.53
N GLY A 364 6.36 24.44 27.54
CA GLY A 364 6.76 25.64 28.29
C GLY A 364 6.38 25.50 29.75
#